data_89c0ba1ceb18f399a20ef02368688094
#
_entry.id   89c0ba1ceb18f399a20ef02368688094
#
_cell.length_a   1.000
_cell.length_b   1.000
_cell.length_c   1.000
_cell.angle_alpha   90.00
_cell.angle_beta   90.00
_cell.angle_gamma   90.00
#
_symmetry.space_group_name_H-M   'P 1'
#
loop_
_entity.id
_entity.type
_entity.pdbx_description
1 polymer ?
#
loop_
_entity_poly.entity_id
_entity_poly.type
_entity_poly.pdbx_seq_one_letter_code
_entity_poly.pdbx_strand_id
1 'polypeptide(L)'
;AIAGGVVLAAVVAHSAWTSRRNAPRKAQPEPSVDGAAPSDQEPTLSEIDLDTPAFSLPQPPRRPVMDSLIDVIATVALDPSVSAVSGEAALAAMPATRRAGTKPFSIEGYNLNSLVWEAPMPGQRYGGFQAGVQLANRSGALNEIEYSEFVVKTQAFADAINATPEFPEMLDEVARARELDQFASA
;
A
#
# COMPACT_ATOMS: atom_id res chain seq x y z
N ALA A 1 -13.42 20.34 45.68
CA ALA A 1 -14.11 20.30 44.34
C ALA A 1 -13.61 21.35 43.34
N ILE A 2 -12.49 22.07 43.61
CA ILE A 2 -12.01 23.18 42.72
C ILE A 2 -10.96 22.68 41.68
N ALA A 3 -10.27 21.58 41.95
CA ALA A 3 -9.21 21.08 41.07
C ALA A 3 -9.69 20.50 39.72
N GLY A 4 -10.90 19.97 39.65
CA GLY A 4 -11.47 19.40 38.41
C GLY A 4 -11.82 20.43 37.33
N GLY A 5 -12.22 21.64 37.74
CA GLY A 5 -12.60 22.71 36.82
C GLY A 5 -11.42 23.31 36.06
N VAL A 6 -10.25 23.38 36.68
CA VAL A 6 -9.04 23.93 36.08
C VAL A 6 -8.49 23.03 34.98
N VAL A 7 -8.51 21.71 35.21
CA VAL A 7 -8.06 20.71 34.21
C VAL A 7 -8.97 20.72 32.98
N LEU A 8 -10.28 20.81 33.18
CA LEU A 8 -11.25 20.85 32.09
C LEU A 8 -11.11 22.12 31.23
N ALA A 9 -10.89 23.25 31.89
CA ALA A 9 -10.64 24.53 31.18
C ALA A 9 -9.35 24.49 30.36
N ALA A 10 -8.29 23.88 30.89
CA ALA A 10 -7.00 23.74 30.18
C ALA A 10 -7.12 22.84 28.92
N VAL A 11 -7.87 21.73 28.99
CA VAL A 11 -8.10 20.84 27.87
C VAL A 11 -8.93 21.51 26.77
N VAL A 12 -9.97 22.24 27.13
CA VAL A 12 -10.82 22.98 26.16
C VAL A 12 -10.02 24.09 25.50
N ALA A 13 -9.20 24.83 26.25
CA ALA A 13 -8.35 25.88 25.69
C ALA A 13 -7.28 25.31 24.73
N HIS A 14 -6.70 24.15 25.07
CA HIS A 14 -5.72 23.50 24.20
C HIS A 14 -6.32 22.96 22.90
N SER A 15 -7.51 22.35 22.96
CA SER A 15 -8.21 21.87 21.75
C SER A 15 -8.67 23.02 20.85
N ALA A 16 -9.12 24.14 21.41
CA ALA A 16 -9.47 25.31 20.62
C ALA A 16 -8.27 25.97 19.93
N TRP A 17 -7.08 25.90 20.55
CA TRP A 17 -5.87 26.46 19.97
C TRP A 17 -5.31 25.61 18.84
N THR A 18 -5.35 24.28 18.96
CA THR A 18 -4.94 23.35 17.90
C THR A 18 -5.88 23.39 16.70
N SER A 19 -7.20 23.56 16.91
CA SER A 19 -8.18 23.68 15.83
C SER A 19 -7.97 24.94 14.97
N ARG A 20 -7.49 26.04 15.56
CA ARG A 20 -7.17 27.28 14.82
C ARG A 20 -5.92 27.17 13.96
N ARG A 21 -4.97 26.30 14.29
CA ARG A 21 -3.76 26.06 13.48
C ARG A 21 -4.01 25.18 12.26
N ASN A 22 -5.05 24.36 12.30
CA ASN A 22 -5.40 23.43 11.23
C ASN A 22 -6.55 23.89 10.34
N ALA A 23 -6.97 25.18 10.46
CA ALA A 23 -7.99 25.72 9.57
C ALA A 23 -7.43 25.81 8.13
N PRO A 24 -8.12 25.24 7.12
CA PRO A 24 -7.67 25.32 5.74
C PRO A 24 -7.66 26.80 5.29
N ARG A 25 -6.54 27.21 4.69
CA ARG A 25 -6.42 28.54 4.09
C ARG A 25 -7.46 28.66 2.97
N LYS A 26 -8.43 29.56 3.14
CA LYS A 26 -9.31 29.95 2.04
C LYS A 26 -8.46 30.67 0.99
N ALA A 27 -8.63 30.25 -0.28
CA ALA A 27 -8.03 30.94 -1.41
C ALA A 27 -8.39 32.41 -1.39
N GLN A 28 -7.38 33.27 -1.50
CA GLN A 28 -7.54 34.71 -1.60
C GLN A 28 -8.07 35.02 -3.00
N PRO A 29 -9.13 35.78 -3.18
CA PRO A 29 -9.58 36.20 -4.51
C PRO A 29 -8.52 37.08 -5.16
N GLU A 30 -8.17 36.75 -6.41
CA GLU A 30 -7.27 37.58 -7.23
C GLU A 30 -7.87 38.95 -7.49
N PRO A 31 -7.06 40.04 -7.52
CA PRO A 31 -7.54 41.36 -7.83
C PRO A 31 -7.98 41.42 -9.30
N SER A 32 -9.21 41.86 -9.49
CA SER A 32 -9.79 42.16 -10.80
C SER A 32 -8.99 43.27 -11.49
N VAL A 33 -8.41 42.96 -12.65
CA VAL A 33 -7.87 43.97 -13.54
C VAL A 33 -9.01 44.45 -14.44
N ASP A 34 -9.45 45.67 -14.21
CA ASP A 34 -10.44 46.37 -15.02
C ASP A 34 -9.85 46.74 -16.40
N GLY A 35 -10.58 46.43 -17.46
CA GLY A 35 -10.42 47.12 -18.73
C GLY A 35 -10.12 46.30 -19.95
N ALA A 36 -11.13 45.74 -20.62
CA ALA A 36 -11.32 45.87 -22.09
C ALA A 36 -12.60 45.14 -22.49
N ALA A 37 -13.35 45.79 -23.36
CA ALA A 37 -14.70 45.51 -23.80
C ALA A 37 -14.93 44.17 -24.53
N PRO A 38 -16.21 43.77 -24.70
CA PRO A 38 -16.63 42.40 -24.96
C PRO A 38 -16.45 41.98 -26.42
N SER A 39 -15.91 40.81 -26.66
CA SER A 39 -16.20 40.04 -27.87
C SER A 39 -17.03 38.84 -27.45
N ASP A 40 -18.30 38.90 -27.74
CA ASP A 40 -19.23 37.80 -27.79
C ASP A 40 -18.69 36.76 -28.79
N GLN A 41 -18.12 35.69 -28.28
CA GLN A 41 -18.08 34.40 -28.93
C GLN A 41 -18.26 33.35 -27.83
N GLU A 42 -19.52 32.96 -27.64
CA GLU A 42 -19.86 31.70 -27.03
C GLU A 42 -19.13 30.58 -27.81
N PRO A 43 -18.33 29.75 -27.16
CA PRO A 43 -17.92 28.50 -27.80
C PRO A 43 -19.15 27.62 -27.87
N THR A 44 -19.75 27.53 -29.05
CA THR A 44 -20.71 26.51 -29.42
C THR A 44 -20.01 25.15 -29.18
N LEU A 45 -20.49 24.41 -28.20
CA LEU A 45 -20.25 22.99 -28.07
C LEU A 45 -20.86 22.31 -29.29
N SER A 46 -20.11 22.30 -30.40
CA SER A 46 -20.40 21.41 -31.51
C SER A 46 -20.32 19.98 -30.99
N GLU A 47 -21.36 19.25 -31.27
CA GLU A 47 -21.52 17.84 -30.98
C GLU A 47 -20.18 17.12 -31.13
N ILE A 48 -19.64 16.68 -30.00
CA ILE A 48 -18.52 15.73 -29.99
C ILE A 48 -19.15 14.42 -30.42
N ASP A 49 -18.85 14.00 -31.65
CA ASP A 49 -19.14 12.67 -32.17
C ASP A 49 -18.74 11.62 -31.09
N LEU A 50 -19.76 10.94 -30.55
CA LEU A 50 -19.62 9.86 -29.57
C LEU A 50 -18.99 8.58 -30.15
N ASP A 51 -18.42 8.67 -31.35
CA ASP A 51 -17.78 7.55 -32.05
C ASP A 51 -16.25 7.62 -32.09
N THR A 52 -15.64 8.44 -31.24
CA THR A 52 -14.20 8.36 -31.04
C THR A 52 -13.94 7.17 -30.11
N PRO A 53 -13.27 6.10 -30.58
CA PRO A 53 -12.88 5.01 -29.69
C PRO A 53 -12.05 5.63 -28.56
N ALA A 54 -12.56 5.48 -27.34
CA ALA A 54 -11.86 5.95 -26.15
C ALA A 54 -10.42 5.43 -26.25
N PHE A 55 -9.46 6.33 -26.42
CA PHE A 55 -8.04 6.01 -26.37
C PHE A 55 -7.75 5.53 -24.96
N SER A 56 -7.99 4.25 -24.72
CA SER A 56 -7.48 3.57 -23.55
C SER A 56 -5.96 3.60 -23.68
N LEU A 57 -5.33 4.55 -23.01
CA LEU A 57 -3.87 4.51 -22.86
C LEU A 57 -3.52 3.09 -22.38
N PRO A 58 -2.60 2.38 -23.06
CA PRO A 58 -2.17 1.07 -22.61
C PRO A 58 -1.70 1.25 -21.16
N GLN A 59 -2.42 0.66 -20.21
CA GLN A 59 -1.93 0.63 -18.83
C GLN A 59 -0.60 -0.11 -18.90
N PRO A 60 0.48 0.50 -18.38
CA PRO A 60 1.75 -0.21 -18.33
C PRO A 60 1.51 -1.54 -17.63
N PRO A 61 2.05 -2.65 -18.15
CA PRO A 61 1.87 -3.96 -17.52
C PRO A 61 2.24 -3.81 -16.05
N ARG A 62 1.30 -4.11 -15.16
CA ARG A 62 1.53 -4.09 -13.71
C ARG A 62 2.61 -5.13 -13.45
N ARG A 63 3.84 -4.68 -13.22
CA ARG A 63 4.93 -5.58 -12.87
C ARG A 63 4.56 -6.23 -11.54
N PRO A 64 4.73 -7.56 -11.39
CA PRO A 64 4.65 -8.17 -10.08
C PRO A 64 5.59 -7.39 -9.15
N VAL A 65 5.12 -7.04 -7.97
CA VAL A 65 5.92 -6.31 -6.98
C VAL A 65 7.01 -7.23 -6.43
N MET A 66 6.74 -8.56 -6.41
CA MET A 66 7.66 -9.58 -5.93
C MET A 66 8.37 -10.30 -7.07
N ASP A 67 9.68 -10.48 -6.91
CA ASP A 67 10.53 -11.22 -7.83
C ASP A 67 11.35 -12.23 -7.05
N SER A 68 11.20 -13.51 -7.38
CA SER A 68 11.94 -14.61 -6.73
C SER A 68 13.46 -14.52 -6.84
N LEU A 69 13.99 -13.68 -7.72
CA LEU A 69 15.43 -13.45 -7.83
C LEU A 69 15.97 -12.53 -6.73
N ILE A 70 15.14 -11.62 -6.23
CA ILE A 70 15.55 -10.59 -5.26
C ILE A 70 14.75 -10.60 -3.98
N ASP A 71 13.70 -11.41 -3.91
CA ASP A 71 12.82 -11.53 -2.75
C ASP A 71 12.77 -12.98 -2.25
N VAL A 72 12.63 -13.13 -0.93
CA VAL A 72 12.10 -14.35 -0.31
C VAL A 72 10.60 -14.30 -0.45
N ILE A 73 9.98 -15.37 -0.92
CA ILE A 73 8.53 -15.45 -1.13
C ILE A 73 7.96 -16.60 -0.31
N ALA A 74 7.00 -16.29 0.56
CA ALA A 74 6.16 -17.27 1.26
C ALA A 74 4.80 -17.34 0.59
N THR A 75 4.31 -18.55 0.35
CA THR A 75 2.95 -18.79 -0.14
C THR A 75 1.97 -18.77 1.03
N VAL A 76 0.82 -18.13 0.87
CA VAL A 76 -0.26 -18.07 1.87
C VAL A 76 -1.51 -18.68 1.25
N ALA A 77 -1.73 -19.96 1.54
CA ALA A 77 -2.87 -20.71 1.02
C ALA A 77 -4.10 -20.51 1.90
N LEU A 78 -5.25 -20.21 1.29
CA LEU A 78 -6.52 -20.12 2.01
C LEU A 78 -6.93 -21.49 2.55
N ASP A 79 -7.63 -21.50 3.70
CA ASP A 79 -8.28 -22.72 4.19
C ASP A 79 -9.24 -23.26 3.12
N PRO A 80 -9.31 -24.59 2.89
CA PRO A 80 -10.18 -25.19 1.88
C PRO A 80 -11.67 -24.81 1.99
N SER A 81 -12.12 -24.40 3.18
CA SER A 81 -13.48 -23.90 3.41
C SER A 81 -13.70 -22.45 2.90
N VAL A 82 -12.62 -21.72 2.62
CA VAL A 82 -12.64 -20.31 2.18
C VAL A 82 -12.35 -20.26 0.69
N SER A 83 -13.36 -20.00 -0.11
CA SER A 83 -13.22 -19.93 -1.57
C SER A 83 -12.49 -18.67 -2.07
N ALA A 84 -12.60 -17.58 -1.35
CA ALA A 84 -11.93 -16.31 -1.65
C ALA A 84 -12.00 -15.34 -0.47
N VAL A 85 -11.02 -14.44 -0.40
CA VAL A 85 -10.96 -13.31 0.55
C VAL A 85 -11.23 -12.01 -0.20
N SER A 86 -12.05 -11.11 0.38
CA SER A 86 -12.27 -9.79 -0.21
C SER A 86 -11.06 -8.88 -0.02
N GLY A 87 -10.90 -7.92 -0.93
CA GLY A 87 -9.82 -6.94 -0.85
C GLY A 87 -9.88 -6.11 0.43
N GLU A 88 -11.07 -5.80 0.94
CA GLU A 88 -11.28 -5.09 2.19
C GLU A 88 -10.77 -5.90 3.39
N ALA A 89 -11.08 -7.20 3.44
CA ALA A 89 -10.60 -8.08 4.49
C ALA A 89 -9.07 -8.24 4.43
N ALA A 90 -8.51 -8.42 3.24
CA ALA A 90 -7.07 -8.48 3.05
C ALA A 90 -6.38 -7.18 3.48
N LEU A 91 -6.94 -6.01 3.13
CA LEU A 91 -6.39 -4.71 3.53
C LEU A 91 -6.48 -4.50 5.05
N ALA A 92 -7.56 -4.92 5.70
CA ALA A 92 -7.72 -4.85 7.15
C ALA A 92 -6.71 -5.75 7.90
N ALA A 93 -6.33 -6.87 7.29
CA ALA A 93 -5.34 -7.81 7.84
C ALA A 93 -3.87 -7.38 7.60
N MET A 94 -3.64 -6.36 6.76
CA MET A 94 -2.27 -5.93 6.42
C MET A 94 -1.48 -5.48 7.65
N PRO A 95 -0.20 -5.88 7.77
CA PRO A 95 0.68 -5.37 8.80
C PRO A 95 0.79 -3.84 8.77
N ALA A 96 0.90 -3.22 9.95
CA ALA A 96 1.00 -1.77 10.11
C ALA A 96 2.21 -1.16 9.40
N THR A 97 3.27 -1.94 9.20
CA THR A 97 4.47 -1.50 8.50
C THR A 97 4.77 -2.44 7.32
N ARG A 98 5.19 -1.85 6.20
CA ARG A 98 5.64 -2.60 5.01
C ARG A 98 7.15 -2.84 5.03
N ARG A 99 7.66 -3.26 6.18
CA ARG A 99 9.07 -3.59 6.40
C ARG A 99 9.21 -4.75 7.37
N ALA A 100 10.27 -5.55 7.16
CA ALA A 100 10.81 -6.48 8.14
C ALA A 100 12.24 -6.00 8.44
N GLY A 101 12.44 -5.41 9.61
CA GLY A 101 13.66 -4.67 9.92
C GLY A 101 13.93 -3.56 8.90
N THR A 102 15.05 -3.65 8.22
CA THR A 102 15.46 -2.70 7.17
C THR A 102 14.95 -3.06 5.79
N LYS A 103 14.40 -4.26 5.60
CA LYS A 103 13.99 -4.79 4.29
C LYS A 103 12.55 -4.41 3.94
N PRO A 104 12.26 -4.02 2.70
CA PRO A 104 10.90 -3.92 2.18
C PRO A 104 10.17 -5.26 2.34
N PHE A 105 8.93 -5.16 2.78
CA PHE A 105 7.99 -6.27 2.93
C PHE A 105 6.70 -5.95 2.19
N SER A 106 6.17 -6.90 1.45
CA SER A 106 4.91 -6.74 0.71
C SER A 106 4.06 -8.00 0.74
N ILE A 107 2.77 -7.84 0.49
CA ILE A 107 1.81 -8.92 0.32
C ILE A 107 1.06 -8.67 -0.99
N GLU A 108 0.94 -9.70 -1.81
CA GLU A 108 0.15 -9.73 -3.03
C GLU A 108 -0.94 -10.79 -2.94
N GLY A 109 -2.07 -10.53 -3.56
CA GLY A 109 -3.16 -11.48 -3.73
C GLY A 109 -3.31 -11.90 -5.18
N TYR A 110 -3.66 -13.17 -5.40
CA TYR A 110 -4.05 -13.67 -6.71
C TYR A 110 -5.49 -13.27 -6.99
N ASN A 111 -5.68 -12.28 -7.84
CA ASN A 111 -6.99 -11.74 -8.19
C ASN A 111 -7.75 -12.73 -9.06
N LEU A 112 -8.94 -13.15 -8.62
CA LEU A 112 -9.79 -14.12 -9.32
C LEU A 112 -10.46 -13.57 -10.60
N ASN A 113 -10.51 -12.24 -10.76
CA ASN A 113 -11.10 -11.62 -11.94
C ASN A 113 -10.05 -11.38 -13.03
N SER A 114 -8.91 -10.82 -12.67
CA SER A 114 -7.82 -10.48 -13.60
C SER A 114 -6.82 -11.62 -13.81
N LEU A 115 -6.84 -12.65 -12.95
CA LEU A 115 -5.94 -13.80 -12.93
C LEU A 115 -4.46 -13.40 -12.83
N VAL A 116 -4.16 -12.32 -12.11
CA VAL A 116 -2.81 -11.82 -11.87
C VAL A 116 -2.55 -11.61 -10.38
N TRP A 117 -1.28 -11.65 -10.01
CA TRP A 117 -0.81 -11.24 -8.68
C TRP A 117 -0.76 -9.72 -8.62
N GLU A 118 -1.36 -9.14 -7.59
CA GLU A 118 -1.38 -7.69 -7.38
C GLU A 118 -1.51 -7.34 -5.89
N ALA A 119 -1.16 -6.11 -5.55
CA ALA A 119 -1.43 -5.60 -4.21
C ALA A 119 -2.96 -5.60 -3.96
N PRO A 120 -3.43 -6.08 -2.80
CA PRO A 120 -4.86 -6.11 -2.49
C PRO A 120 -5.53 -4.74 -2.63
N MET A 121 -6.70 -4.73 -3.29
CA MET A 121 -7.50 -3.53 -3.54
C MET A 121 -8.95 -3.76 -3.15
N PRO A 122 -9.67 -2.71 -2.69
CA PRO A 122 -11.10 -2.80 -2.42
C PRO A 122 -11.89 -3.26 -3.66
N GLY A 123 -12.99 -3.99 -3.43
CA GLY A 123 -13.87 -4.47 -4.48
C GLY A 123 -13.33 -5.66 -5.29
N GLN A 124 -12.15 -6.17 -4.96
CA GLN A 124 -11.57 -7.35 -5.60
C GLN A 124 -11.70 -8.59 -4.71
N ARG A 125 -11.52 -9.78 -5.33
CA ARG A 125 -11.54 -11.06 -4.63
C ARG A 125 -10.27 -11.85 -4.96
N TYR A 126 -9.68 -12.42 -3.93
CA TYR A 126 -8.40 -13.11 -4.01
C TYR A 126 -8.53 -14.57 -3.62
N GLY A 127 -7.97 -15.47 -4.45
CA GLY A 127 -7.98 -16.92 -4.24
C GLY A 127 -6.76 -17.47 -3.47
N GLY A 128 -5.82 -16.63 -3.15
CA GLY A 128 -4.60 -16.94 -2.40
C GLY A 128 -3.74 -15.71 -2.28
N PHE A 129 -2.70 -15.80 -1.44
CA PHE A 129 -1.77 -14.69 -1.24
C PHE A 129 -0.33 -15.19 -1.26
N GLN A 130 0.58 -14.26 -1.46
CA GLN A 130 2.00 -14.43 -1.24
C GLN A 130 2.54 -13.24 -0.47
N ALA A 131 3.52 -13.50 0.40
CA ALA A 131 4.23 -12.49 1.16
C ALA A 131 5.69 -12.50 0.76
N GLY A 132 6.28 -11.32 0.57
CA GLY A 132 7.67 -11.21 0.16
C GLY A 132 8.47 -10.26 1.01
N VAL A 133 9.75 -10.58 1.22
CA VAL A 133 10.74 -9.71 1.84
C VAL A 133 11.99 -9.66 0.98
N GLN A 134 12.55 -8.48 0.78
CA GLN A 134 13.72 -8.28 -0.06
C GLN A 134 14.96 -8.96 0.54
N LEU A 135 15.71 -9.71 -0.29
CA LEU A 135 16.94 -10.40 0.11
C LEU A 135 18.09 -9.46 0.47
N ALA A 136 18.28 -8.40 -0.29
CA ALA A 136 19.35 -7.44 -0.04
C ALA A 136 18.93 -6.02 -0.44
N ASN A 137 19.47 -5.04 0.26
CA ASN A 137 19.30 -3.63 -0.08
C ASN A 137 20.55 -2.83 0.34
N ARG A 138 20.50 -1.50 0.30
CA ARG A 138 21.62 -0.64 0.73
C ARG A 138 22.06 -0.81 2.19
N SER A 139 21.24 -1.47 3.01
CA SER A 139 21.57 -1.78 4.42
C SER A 139 22.21 -3.17 4.56
N GLY A 140 22.50 -3.86 3.45
CA GLY A 140 23.12 -5.19 3.39
C GLY A 140 22.13 -6.33 3.14
N ALA A 141 22.59 -7.57 3.35
CA ALA A 141 21.80 -8.78 3.20
C ALA A 141 20.71 -8.94 4.27
N LEU A 142 19.65 -9.68 3.94
CA LEU A 142 18.66 -10.17 4.90
C LEU A 142 19.34 -11.05 5.96
N ASN A 143 19.01 -10.82 7.22
CA ASN A 143 19.52 -11.61 8.35
C ASN A 143 18.39 -12.40 9.04
N GLU A 144 18.77 -13.26 9.98
CA GLU A 144 17.84 -14.16 10.68
C GLU A 144 16.78 -13.42 11.48
N ILE A 145 17.10 -12.23 12.03
CA ILE A 145 16.14 -11.39 12.80
C ILE A 145 15.09 -10.80 11.84
N GLU A 146 15.52 -10.26 10.72
CA GLU A 146 14.63 -9.71 9.68
C GLU A 146 13.78 -10.81 9.05
N TYR A 147 14.34 -12.00 8.83
CA TYR A 147 13.58 -13.16 8.38
C TYR A 147 12.52 -13.57 9.41
N SER A 148 12.88 -13.63 10.69
CA SER A 148 11.92 -13.95 11.76
C SER A 148 10.78 -12.91 11.84
N GLU A 149 11.08 -11.63 11.67
CA GLU A 149 10.06 -10.58 11.60
C GLU A 149 9.14 -10.75 10.37
N PHE A 150 9.70 -11.14 9.23
CA PHE A 150 8.92 -11.50 8.03
C PHE A 150 7.95 -12.65 8.32
N VAL A 151 8.42 -13.73 8.97
CA VAL A 151 7.58 -14.87 9.37
C VAL A 151 6.44 -14.42 10.28
N VAL A 152 6.73 -13.67 11.34
CA VAL A 152 5.72 -13.20 12.30
C VAL A 152 4.65 -12.33 11.61
N LYS A 153 5.03 -11.42 10.74
CA LYS A 153 4.09 -10.56 10.01
C LYS A 153 3.23 -11.33 9.03
N THR A 154 3.83 -12.28 8.31
CA THR A 154 3.12 -13.13 7.37
C THR A 154 2.15 -14.06 8.09
N GLN A 155 2.56 -14.63 9.23
CA GLN A 155 1.69 -15.47 10.05
C GLN A 155 0.49 -14.67 10.59
N ALA A 156 0.71 -13.47 11.13
CA ALA A 156 -0.37 -12.63 11.63
C ALA A 156 -1.38 -12.24 10.54
N PHE A 157 -0.89 -11.98 9.32
CA PHE A 157 -1.77 -11.74 8.16
C PHE A 157 -2.58 -13.00 7.81
N ALA A 158 -1.92 -14.15 7.72
CA ALA A 158 -2.55 -15.42 7.38
C ALA A 158 -3.63 -15.81 8.41
N ASP A 159 -3.35 -15.68 9.70
CA ASP A 159 -4.30 -15.95 10.79
C ASP A 159 -5.54 -15.06 10.68
N ALA A 160 -5.36 -13.79 10.33
CA ALA A 160 -6.47 -12.83 10.21
C ALA A 160 -7.43 -13.14 9.03
N ILE A 161 -6.97 -13.88 8.02
CA ILE A 161 -7.78 -14.23 6.84
C ILE A 161 -8.11 -15.73 6.76
N ASN A 162 -7.86 -16.50 7.82
CA ASN A 162 -7.99 -17.97 7.86
C ASN A 162 -7.21 -18.66 6.73
N ALA A 163 -5.91 -18.40 6.68
CA ALA A 163 -4.98 -18.97 5.72
C ALA A 163 -3.78 -19.61 6.42
N THR A 164 -3.05 -20.45 5.70
CA THR A 164 -1.85 -21.13 6.19
C THR A 164 -0.66 -20.65 5.36
N PRO A 165 0.38 -20.05 5.96
CA PRO A 165 1.59 -19.69 5.26
C PRO A 165 2.55 -20.86 5.19
N GLU A 166 3.27 -20.95 4.07
CA GLU A 166 4.38 -21.87 3.84
C GLU A 166 5.65 -21.05 3.55
N PHE A 167 6.69 -21.26 4.35
CA PHE A 167 7.93 -20.50 4.29
C PHE A 167 9.06 -21.34 3.71
N PRO A 168 9.95 -20.75 2.88
CA PRO A 168 11.20 -21.38 2.52
C PRO A 168 12.13 -21.49 3.74
N GLU A 169 13.15 -22.34 3.63
CA GLU A 169 14.08 -22.58 4.73
C GLU A 169 14.93 -21.33 5.03
N MET A 170 14.91 -20.88 6.27
CA MET A 170 15.54 -19.61 6.70
C MET A 170 17.04 -19.57 6.38
N LEU A 171 17.77 -20.66 6.67
CA LEU A 171 19.23 -20.66 6.49
C LEU A 171 19.62 -20.57 5.01
N ASP A 172 18.86 -21.20 4.13
CA ASP A 172 19.08 -21.15 2.69
C ASP A 172 18.83 -19.74 2.16
N GLU A 173 17.74 -19.09 2.61
CA GLU A 173 17.40 -17.74 2.18
C GLU A 173 18.38 -16.69 2.69
N VAL A 174 18.85 -16.81 3.92
CA VAL A 174 19.88 -15.92 4.47
C VAL A 174 21.23 -16.12 3.75
N ALA A 175 21.58 -17.36 3.37
CA ALA A 175 22.76 -17.62 2.55
C ALA A 175 22.63 -16.98 1.17
N ARG A 176 21.49 -17.16 0.50
CA ARG A 176 21.18 -16.55 -0.81
C ARG A 176 21.23 -15.01 -0.74
N ALA A 177 20.73 -14.42 0.36
CA ALA A 177 20.79 -12.99 0.58
C ALA A 177 22.23 -12.47 0.66
N ARG A 178 23.11 -13.19 1.34
CA ARG A 178 24.54 -12.83 1.44
C ARG A 178 25.26 -12.90 0.09
N GLU A 179 24.96 -13.95 -0.70
CA GLU A 179 25.50 -14.07 -2.06
C GLU A 179 25.05 -12.90 -2.96
N LEU A 180 23.76 -12.56 -2.92
CA LEU A 180 23.21 -11.44 -3.69
C LEU A 180 23.86 -10.10 -3.29
N ASP A 181 24.04 -9.86 -1.99
CA ASP A 181 24.65 -8.64 -1.47
C ASP A 181 26.12 -8.52 -1.88
N GLN A 182 26.88 -9.60 -1.85
CA GLN A 182 28.26 -9.67 -2.32
C GLN A 182 28.34 -9.38 -3.82
N PHE A 183 27.45 -9.98 -4.61
CA PHE A 183 27.41 -9.74 -6.06
C PHE A 183 27.08 -8.28 -6.41
N ALA A 184 26.18 -7.66 -5.66
CA ALA A 184 25.79 -6.26 -5.87
C ALA A 184 26.85 -5.25 -5.41
N SER A 185 27.82 -5.69 -4.60
CA SER A 185 28.90 -4.85 -4.03
C SER A 185 30.22 -4.99 -4.77
N ALA A 186 30.32 -5.91 -5.73
CA ALA A 186 31.52 -6.16 -6.55
C ALA A 186 31.57 -5.26 -7.78
#